data_25b4f1711caf7f407a05c09426f8a0d7
#
_entry.id   25b4f1711caf7f407a05c09426f8a0d7
#
_cell.length_a   1.000
_cell.length_b   1.000
_cell.length_c   1.000
_cell.angle_alpha   90.00
_cell.angle_beta   90.00
_cell.angle_gamma   90.00
#
_symmetry.space_group_name_H-M   'P 1'
#
loop_
_entity.id
_entity.type
_entity.pdbx_description
1 polymer ?
#
loop_
_entity_poly.entity_id
_entity_poly.type
_entity_poly.pdbx_seq_one_letter_code
_entity_poly.pdbx_strand_id
1 'polypeptide(L)'
;MANQIYDNFYLSNEIEDQYNSHLDLQSFCTVDNTLEGSAGMLRKINVYKATDGTEKLAMGAGNSKSIEVSYTPHEYRIQLAQNRFKYYDEQTMTDPQLVPVGAKHMGTDMFNTVNKDIYGEFAKATQVAVVSKFDFGAFADAQSILALENLEDVTIFAFVCPADVAELRKELKDTLQYVEAFAKNGYVGTVAGVNIYTKKDATAGSIYMATKEAVTLFNKKGTETETERDPNTRENSIYSRKYYIAALTDETKAVKIFKGTATASQDTTANSGTTYYAKVGLGYVKVTPKSGDNPKTKGWYTIA
;
A
#
# COMPACT_ATOMS: atom_id res chain seq x y z
N MET A 1 14.94 25.67 -11.90
CA MET A 1 16.10 26.07 -11.04
C MET A 1 17.31 25.38 -11.63
N ALA A 2 18.39 26.12 -11.87
CA ALA A 2 19.64 25.49 -12.30
C ALA A 2 20.23 24.68 -11.14
N ASN A 3 20.73 23.48 -11.42
CA ASN A 3 21.46 22.70 -10.43
C ASN A 3 22.68 23.50 -9.96
N GLN A 4 22.80 23.70 -8.65
CA GLN A 4 23.98 24.35 -8.10
C GLN A 4 25.12 23.33 -8.04
N ILE A 5 26.28 23.74 -8.53
CA ILE A 5 27.52 22.97 -8.42
C ILE A 5 28.09 23.25 -7.02
N TYR A 6 28.25 22.22 -6.22
CA TYR A 6 28.91 22.32 -4.93
C TYR A 6 30.38 21.89 -5.07
N ASP A 7 31.29 22.77 -4.69
CA ASP A 7 32.73 22.49 -4.65
C ASP A 7 33.14 21.55 -3.51
N ASN A 8 32.20 21.07 -2.69
CA ASN A 8 32.50 20.32 -1.49
C ASN A 8 32.09 18.85 -1.61
N PHE A 9 33.08 18.00 -1.89
CA PHE A 9 33.01 16.56 -2.05
C PHE A 9 32.38 15.79 -0.87
N TYR A 10 32.40 16.37 0.33
CA TYR A 10 31.84 15.75 1.55
C TYR A 10 30.32 15.90 1.65
N LEU A 11 29.73 16.95 1.08
CA LEU A 11 28.29 17.19 1.15
C LEU A 11 27.48 16.23 0.28
N SER A 12 28.04 15.73 -0.81
CA SER A 12 27.37 14.79 -1.72
C SER A 12 27.13 13.43 -1.08
N ASN A 13 28.02 12.97 -0.21
CA ASN A 13 27.89 11.70 0.51
C ASN A 13 26.84 11.78 1.64
N GLU A 14 26.70 12.93 2.32
CA GLU A 14 25.69 13.11 3.37
C GLU A 14 24.26 13.23 2.82
N ILE A 15 24.10 13.83 1.64
CA ILE A 15 22.78 13.93 0.98
C ILE A 15 22.31 12.54 0.50
N GLU A 16 23.22 11.66 0.15
CA GLU A 16 22.95 10.31 -0.33
C GLU A 16 22.31 9.40 0.72
N ASP A 17 22.70 9.52 1.98
CA ASP A 17 22.17 8.75 3.10
C ASP A 17 20.73 9.15 3.50
N GLN A 18 20.31 10.37 3.18
CA GLN A 18 19.00 10.89 3.58
C GLN A 18 17.84 10.39 2.71
N TYR A 19 18.10 9.90 1.48
CA TYR A 19 17.06 9.51 0.52
C TYR A 19 16.78 8.00 0.47
N ASN A 20 17.57 7.17 1.12
CA ASN A 20 17.36 5.72 1.09
C ASN A 20 16.29 5.30 2.08
N SER A 21 15.05 5.17 1.60
CA SER A 21 14.09 4.29 2.26
C SER A 21 14.57 2.84 2.05
N HIS A 22 15.09 2.21 3.10
CA HIS A 22 15.54 0.81 3.05
C HIS A 22 14.38 -0.20 2.91
N LEU A 23 13.13 0.27 2.93
CA LEU A 23 11.95 -0.57 2.83
C LEU A 23 11.51 -0.71 1.38
N ASP A 24 11.78 -1.86 0.76
CA ASP A 24 11.27 -2.22 -0.56
C ASP A 24 9.85 -2.81 -0.45
N LEU A 25 8.85 -2.03 -0.86
CA LEU A 25 7.45 -2.45 -0.83
C LEU A 25 7.08 -3.46 -1.91
N GLN A 26 7.91 -3.66 -2.94
CA GLN A 26 7.66 -4.69 -3.97
C GLN A 26 7.72 -6.10 -3.39
N SER A 27 8.49 -6.33 -2.31
CA SER A 27 8.52 -7.60 -1.61
C SER A 27 7.22 -7.95 -0.87
N PHE A 28 6.38 -6.94 -0.57
CA PHE A 28 5.11 -7.05 0.15
C PHE A 28 3.88 -7.09 -0.78
N CYS A 29 4.09 -7.16 -2.08
CA CYS A 29 3.01 -7.28 -3.05
C CYS A 29 3.27 -8.46 -4.00
N THR A 30 2.24 -8.87 -4.73
CA THR A 30 2.38 -9.82 -5.82
C THR A 30 2.83 -9.06 -7.06
N VAL A 31 3.86 -9.54 -7.75
CA VAL A 31 4.36 -8.94 -8.98
C VAL A 31 3.85 -9.76 -10.17
N ASP A 32 3.13 -9.11 -11.07
CA ASP A 32 2.60 -9.70 -12.31
C ASP A 32 3.30 -9.10 -13.53
N ASN A 33 4.14 -9.89 -14.19
CA ASN A 33 4.87 -9.53 -15.38
C ASN A 33 4.24 -10.11 -16.67
N THR A 34 3.00 -10.61 -16.61
CA THR A 34 2.35 -11.25 -17.78
C THR A 34 2.12 -10.29 -18.94
N LEU A 35 2.14 -8.99 -18.70
CA LEU A 35 2.05 -7.96 -19.73
C LEU A 35 3.37 -7.65 -20.44
N GLU A 36 4.50 -8.14 -19.94
CA GLU A 36 5.78 -7.95 -20.61
C GLU A 36 5.78 -8.64 -21.97
N GLY A 37 6.17 -7.89 -23.03
CA GLY A 37 6.20 -8.40 -24.40
C GLY A 37 4.84 -8.55 -25.08
N SER A 38 3.69 -8.42 -24.37
CA SER A 38 2.36 -8.50 -24.98
C SER A 38 1.91 -7.14 -25.54
N ALA A 39 1.00 -7.12 -26.51
CA ALA A 39 0.36 -5.89 -26.96
C ALA A 39 -0.68 -5.42 -25.95
N GLY A 40 -0.83 -4.08 -25.78
CA GLY A 40 -1.85 -3.47 -24.91
C GLY A 40 -1.31 -2.91 -23.60
N MET A 41 -2.04 -1.96 -23.03
CA MET A 41 -1.74 -1.26 -21.78
C MET A 41 -2.85 -1.43 -20.73
N LEU A 42 -3.73 -2.43 -20.94
CA LEU A 42 -4.86 -2.69 -20.08
C LEU A 42 -4.83 -4.14 -19.59
N ARG A 43 -4.90 -4.32 -18.29
CA ARG A 43 -5.11 -5.64 -17.67
C ARG A 43 -6.53 -5.73 -17.17
N LYS A 44 -7.28 -6.72 -17.68
CA LYS A 44 -8.63 -7.07 -17.18
C LYS A 44 -8.52 -8.30 -16.31
N ILE A 45 -9.05 -8.19 -15.10
CA ILE A 45 -9.18 -9.30 -14.16
C ILE A 45 -10.65 -9.44 -13.82
N ASN A 46 -11.19 -10.63 -14.03
CA ASN A 46 -12.55 -10.95 -13.64
C ASN A 46 -12.53 -11.53 -12.22
N VAL A 47 -13.17 -10.84 -11.30
CA VAL A 47 -13.40 -11.36 -9.95
C VAL A 47 -14.70 -12.16 -9.98
N TYR A 48 -14.61 -13.46 -9.76
CA TYR A 48 -15.74 -14.37 -9.75
C TYR A 48 -16.30 -14.50 -8.34
N LYS A 49 -17.62 -14.46 -8.24
CA LYS A 49 -18.36 -14.81 -7.01
C LYS A 49 -19.28 -15.96 -7.34
N ALA A 50 -19.25 -16.99 -6.50
CA ALA A 50 -20.12 -18.14 -6.60
C ALA A 50 -21.02 -18.22 -5.36
N THR A 51 -22.24 -18.69 -5.55
CA THR A 51 -23.14 -19.02 -4.45
C THR A 51 -22.89 -20.47 -4.00
N ASP A 52 -23.14 -20.75 -2.72
CA ASP A 52 -23.07 -22.11 -2.20
C ASP A 52 -24.21 -22.94 -2.77
N GLY A 53 -23.87 -24.09 -3.34
CA GLY A 53 -24.85 -25.01 -3.92
C GLY A 53 -24.73 -26.46 -3.43
N THR A 54 -23.83 -26.70 -2.46
CA THR A 54 -23.65 -28.03 -1.89
C THR A 54 -24.72 -28.35 -0.85
N GLU A 55 -25.45 -29.44 -1.02
CA GLU A 55 -26.45 -29.93 -0.08
C GLU A 55 -26.12 -31.38 0.36
N LYS A 56 -26.36 -31.65 1.61
CA LYS A 56 -26.34 -33.04 2.12
C LYS A 56 -27.72 -33.64 1.88
N LEU A 57 -27.80 -34.60 0.95
CA LEU A 57 -29.06 -35.18 0.51
C LEU A 57 -29.37 -36.48 1.29
N ALA A 58 -30.64 -36.66 1.58
CA ALA A 58 -31.15 -37.97 2.05
C ALA A 58 -31.23 -38.96 0.86
N MET A 59 -31.32 -40.26 1.14
CA MET A 59 -31.44 -41.28 0.11
C MET A 59 -32.68 -41.01 -0.75
N GLY A 60 -32.51 -40.89 -2.05
CA GLY A 60 -33.60 -40.62 -3.01
C GLY A 60 -33.97 -39.14 -3.19
N ALA A 61 -33.33 -38.21 -2.48
CA ALA A 61 -33.55 -36.77 -2.70
C ALA A 61 -32.63 -36.23 -3.80
N GLY A 62 -33.13 -35.26 -4.59
CA GLY A 62 -32.37 -34.52 -5.60
C GLY A 62 -31.85 -33.16 -5.03
N ASN A 63 -30.87 -32.59 -5.67
CA ASN A 63 -30.35 -31.27 -5.32
C ASN A 63 -31.34 -30.15 -5.66
N SER A 64 -31.66 -29.27 -4.73
CA SER A 64 -32.57 -28.14 -4.90
C SER A 64 -31.83 -26.82 -5.17
N LYS A 65 -30.55 -26.76 -4.85
CA LYS A 65 -29.69 -25.57 -5.06
C LYS A 65 -28.75 -25.79 -6.22
N SER A 66 -28.47 -24.73 -6.95
CA SER A 66 -27.44 -24.68 -7.97
C SER A 66 -26.39 -23.63 -7.62
N ILE A 67 -25.14 -23.88 -8.00
CA ILE A 67 -24.08 -22.88 -7.89
C ILE A 67 -24.28 -21.88 -9.01
N GLU A 68 -24.53 -20.62 -8.67
CA GLU A 68 -24.54 -19.52 -9.61
C GLU A 68 -23.22 -18.78 -9.54
N VAL A 69 -22.59 -18.58 -10.70
CA VAL A 69 -21.31 -17.88 -10.82
C VAL A 69 -21.55 -16.55 -11.53
N SER A 70 -21.24 -15.48 -10.83
CA SER A 70 -21.20 -14.12 -11.39
C SER A 70 -19.78 -13.62 -11.43
N TYR A 71 -19.47 -12.66 -12.32
CA TYR A 71 -18.17 -12.02 -12.36
C TYR A 71 -18.30 -10.50 -12.46
N THR A 72 -17.35 -9.82 -11.86
CA THR A 72 -17.18 -8.37 -11.98
C THR A 72 -15.82 -8.11 -12.64
N PRO A 73 -15.77 -7.47 -13.82
CA PRO A 73 -14.52 -7.15 -14.45
C PRO A 73 -13.87 -5.93 -13.78
N HIS A 74 -12.60 -6.04 -13.43
CA HIS A 74 -11.76 -4.94 -13.01
C HIS A 74 -10.73 -4.63 -14.08
N GLU A 75 -10.60 -3.37 -14.45
CA GLU A 75 -9.68 -2.91 -15.48
C GLU A 75 -8.56 -2.09 -14.87
N TYR A 76 -7.32 -2.52 -15.07
CA TYR A 76 -6.12 -1.85 -14.60
C TYR A 76 -5.33 -1.32 -15.80
N ARG A 77 -5.21 0.00 -15.89
CA ARG A 77 -4.51 0.66 -17.00
C ARG A 77 -3.09 1.02 -16.59
N ILE A 78 -2.12 0.47 -17.29
CA ILE A 78 -0.70 0.75 -17.08
C ILE A 78 -0.42 2.24 -17.26
N GLN A 79 0.37 2.80 -16.36
CA GLN A 79 0.82 4.18 -16.37
C GLN A 79 2.32 4.27 -16.66
N LEU A 80 2.74 5.39 -17.22
CA LEU A 80 4.13 5.74 -17.44
C LEU A 80 4.62 6.60 -16.28
N ALA A 81 5.63 6.15 -15.56
CA ALA A 81 6.43 6.98 -14.68
C ALA A 81 7.73 7.36 -15.40
N GLN A 82 8.06 8.63 -15.44
CA GLN A 82 9.27 9.13 -16.09
C GLN A 82 9.88 10.25 -15.26
N ASN A 83 11.20 10.22 -15.11
CA ASN A 83 11.97 11.34 -14.61
C ASN A 83 13.03 11.78 -15.61
N ARG A 84 13.59 12.97 -15.42
CA ARG A 84 14.56 13.58 -16.30
C ARG A 84 15.66 14.28 -15.50
N PHE A 85 16.90 14.02 -15.84
CA PHE A 85 18.06 14.74 -15.36
C PHE A 85 18.72 15.50 -16.52
N LYS A 86 18.98 16.80 -16.33
CA LYS A 86 19.63 17.66 -17.31
C LYS A 86 20.95 18.17 -16.78
N TYR A 87 21.94 18.23 -17.67
CA TYR A 87 23.24 18.84 -17.39
C TYR A 87 23.85 19.42 -18.67
N TYR A 88 24.80 20.33 -18.51
CA TYR A 88 25.56 20.93 -19.59
C TYR A 88 26.99 20.39 -19.59
N ASP A 89 27.63 20.36 -20.77
CA ASP A 89 29.02 19.86 -20.91
C ASP A 89 29.98 20.60 -19.97
N GLU A 90 29.80 21.91 -19.80
CA GLU A 90 30.62 22.75 -18.93
C GLU A 90 30.49 22.38 -17.45
N GLN A 91 29.31 21.91 -17.02
CA GLN A 91 29.09 21.48 -15.65
C GLN A 91 29.86 20.19 -15.33
N THR A 92 29.91 19.27 -16.29
CA THR A 92 30.68 18.01 -16.12
C THR A 92 32.18 18.22 -16.14
N MET A 93 32.67 19.27 -16.86
CA MET A 93 34.07 19.66 -16.80
C MET A 93 34.47 20.25 -15.43
N THR A 94 33.52 20.91 -14.76
CA THR A 94 33.75 21.48 -13.43
C THR A 94 33.55 20.43 -12.34
N ASP A 95 32.53 19.58 -12.46
CA ASP A 95 32.21 18.51 -11.51
C ASP A 95 31.97 17.18 -12.21
N PRO A 96 32.97 16.31 -12.29
CA PRO A 96 32.84 14.96 -12.91
C PRO A 96 31.86 14.03 -12.18
N GLN A 97 31.53 14.29 -10.90
CA GLN A 97 30.61 13.45 -10.12
C GLN A 97 29.13 13.78 -10.38
N LEU A 98 28.84 14.90 -11.04
CA LEU A 98 27.47 15.38 -11.28
C LEU A 98 26.60 14.32 -11.96
N VAL A 99 27.11 13.65 -13.00
CA VAL A 99 26.36 12.66 -13.77
C VAL A 99 26.13 11.35 -12.99
N PRO A 100 27.14 10.73 -12.36
CA PRO A 100 26.94 9.54 -11.53
C PRO A 100 25.94 9.78 -10.37
N VAL A 101 26.07 10.91 -9.65
CA VAL A 101 25.18 11.27 -8.57
C VAL A 101 23.77 11.54 -9.10
N GLY A 102 23.61 12.27 -10.20
CA GLY A 102 22.33 12.51 -10.84
C GLY A 102 21.62 11.21 -11.27
N ALA A 103 22.35 10.28 -11.89
CA ALA A 103 21.81 8.97 -12.27
C ALA A 103 21.35 8.14 -11.06
N LYS A 104 22.11 8.16 -9.96
CA LYS A 104 21.74 7.48 -8.72
C LYS A 104 20.46 8.07 -8.12
N HIS A 105 20.35 9.41 -8.08
CA HIS A 105 19.12 10.08 -7.64
C HIS A 105 17.91 9.76 -8.51
N MET A 106 18.06 9.66 -9.83
CA MET A 106 16.99 9.23 -10.73
C MET A 106 16.49 7.82 -10.38
N GLY A 107 17.40 6.88 -10.11
CA GLY A 107 17.05 5.52 -9.69
C GLY A 107 16.31 5.49 -8.35
N THR A 108 16.82 6.25 -7.36
CA THR A 108 16.20 6.37 -6.04
C THR A 108 14.82 7.02 -6.11
N ASP A 109 14.64 8.07 -6.92
CA ASP A 109 13.36 8.74 -7.12
C ASP A 109 12.33 7.80 -7.77
N MET A 110 12.71 7.04 -8.79
CA MET A 110 11.85 6.03 -9.41
C MET A 110 11.43 4.95 -8.40
N PHE A 111 12.36 4.45 -7.60
CA PHE A 111 12.10 3.48 -6.55
C PHE A 111 11.13 4.02 -5.50
N ASN A 112 11.34 5.25 -5.04
CA ASN A 112 10.46 5.89 -4.05
C ASN A 112 9.06 6.14 -4.62
N THR A 113 8.96 6.47 -5.92
CA THR A 113 7.68 6.67 -6.60
C THR A 113 6.89 5.35 -6.65
N VAL A 114 7.53 4.24 -7.05
CA VAL A 114 6.89 2.91 -7.04
C VAL A 114 6.44 2.53 -5.64
N ASN A 115 7.29 2.71 -4.63
CA ASN A 115 6.95 2.43 -3.24
C ASN A 115 5.79 3.30 -2.72
N LYS A 116 5.74 4.57 -3.11
CA LYS A 116 4.64 5.47 -2.74
C LYS A 116 3.32 5.02 -3.36
N ASP A 117 3.34 4.59 -4.62
CA ASP A 117 2.15 4.09 -5.31
C ASP A 117 1.65 2.79 -4.67
N ILE A 118 2.54 1.83 -4.38
CA ILE A 118 2.18 0.58 -3.68
C ILE A 118 1.57 0.90 -2.30
N TYR A 119 2.19 1.80 -1.54
CA TYR A 119 1.66 2.20 -0.23
C TYR A 119 0.29 2.89 -0.34
N GLY A 120 0.10 3.71 -1.37
CA GLY A 120 -1.18 4.35 -1.67
C GLY A 120 -2.30 3.36 -1.95
N GLU A 121 -1.98 2.19 -2.54
CA GLU A 121 -2.96 1.13 -2.77
C GLU A 121 -3.36 0.42 -1.46
N PHE A 122 -2.42 0.16 -0.53
CA PHE A 122 -2.77 -0.35 0.80
C PHE A 122 -3.68 0.63 1.56
N ALA A 123 -3.48 1.93 1.36
CA ALA A 123 -4.31 2.97 2.00
C ALA A 123 -5.78 2.97 1.50
N LYS A 124 -6.07 2.35 0.36
CA LYS A 124 -7.42 2.19 -0.18
C LYS A 124 -8.21 1.03 0.44
N ALA A 125 -7.63 0.30 1.40
CA ALA A 125 -8.32 -0.79 2.09
C ALA A 125 -9.73 -0.38 2.53
N THR A 126 -10.72 -1.19 2.18
CA THR A 126 -12.14 -0.93 2.46
C THR A 126 -12.55 -1.38 3.85
N GLN A 127 -11.83 -2.35 4.42
CA GLN A 127 -12.06 -2.84 5.78
C GLN A 127 -11.32 -1.96 6.78
N VAL A 128 -12.00 -1.54 7.85
CA VAL A 128 -11.44 -0.66 8.88
C VAL A 128 -11.70 -1.21 10.26
N ALA A 129 -10.65 -1.33 11.07
CA ALA A 129 -10.72 -1.53 12.50
C ALA A 129 -10.59 -0.16 13.18
N VAL A 130 -11.59 0.26 13.95
CA VAL A 130 -11.55 1.54 14.68
C VAL A 130 -11.17 1.28 16.12
N VAL A 131 -10.08 1.90 16.56
CA VAL A 131 -9.51 1.69 17.89
C VAL A 131 -9.25 3.02 18.58
N SER A 132 -9.28 3.02 19.91
CA SER A 132 -8.95 4.22 20.70
C SER A 132 -7.45 4.43 20.89
N LYS A 133 -6.69 3.33 20.86
CA LYS A 133 -5.23 3.29 21.01
C LYS A 133 -4.65 2.11 20.24
N PHE A 134 -3.36 2.19 19.93
CA PHE A 134 -2.63 1.08 19.32
C PHE A 134 -2.04 0.19 20.40
N ASP A 135 -2.65 -0.96 20.60
CA ASP A 135 -2.23 -2.00 21.55
C ASP A 135 -2.28 -3.38 20.90
N PHE A 136 -2.01 -4.42 21.68
CA PHE A 136 -2.12 -5.81 21.22
C PHE A 136 -3.53 -6.15 20.74
N GLY A 137 -4.57 -5.64 21.43
CA GLY A 137 -5.97 -5.88 21.08
C GLY A 137 -6.32 -5.32 19.70
N ALA A 138 -5.80 -4.13 19.35
CA ALA A 138 -6.03 -3.50 18.05
C ALA A 138 -5.57 -4.39 16.88
N PHE A 139 -4.42 -5.06 17.02
CA PHE A 139 -3.92 -5.99 16.00
C PHE A 139 -4.71 -7.31 15.98
N ALA A 140 -5.10 -7.83 17.15
CA ALA A 140 -5.93 -9.03 17.24
C ALA A 140 -7.32 -8.81 16.61
N ASP A 141 -7.96 -7.66 16.88
CA ASP A 141 -9.24 -7.29 16.27
C ASP A 141 -9.12 -7.15 14.75
N ALA A 142 -8.07 -6.50 14.26
CA ALA A 142 -7.82 -6.36 12.84
C ALA A 142 -7.55 -7.70 12.15
N GLN A 143 -6.85 -8.63 12.82
CA GLN A 143 -6.64 -9.98 12.32
C GLN A 143 -7.96 -10.77 12.23
N SER A 144 -8.85 -10.60 13.21
CA SER A 144 -10.19 -11.19 13.18
C SER A 144 -11.03 -10.67 12.00
N ILE A 145 -10.84 -9.41 11.60
CA ILE A 145 -11.54 -8.82 10.43
C ILE A 145 -11.04 -9.42 9.13
N LEU A 146 -9.74 -9.72 9.00
CA LEU A 146 -9.18 -10.41 7.83
C LEU A 146 -9.75 -11.81 7.64
N ALA A 147 -10.27 -12.45 8.72
CA ALA A 147 -10.88 -13.78 8.71
C ALA A 147 -10.07 -14.83 7.93
N LEU A 148 -8.74 -14.79 8.07
CA LEU A 148 -7.85 -15.71 7.38
C LEU A 148 -7.87 -17.08 8.04
N GLU A 149 -7.97 -18.12 7.22
CA GLU A 149 -7.74 -19.50 7.63
C GLU A 149 -6.25 -19.84 7.49
N ASN A 150 -5.75 -20.80 8.26
CA ASN A 150 -4.36 -21.25 8.22
C ASN A 150 -3.32 -20.15 8.42
N LEU A 151 -3.43 -19.41 9.54
CA LEU A 151 -2.54 -18.31 9.88
C LEU A 151 -1.04 -18.70 9.93
N GLU A 152 -0.73 -19.99 10.08
CA GLU A 152 0.65 -20.49 10.09
C GLU A 152 1.35 -20.33 8.73
N ASP A 153 0.59 -20.42 7.63
CA ASP A 153 1.13 -20.34 6.26
C ASP A 153 1.08 -18.94 5.65
N VAL A 154 0.35 -18.01 6.30
CA VAL A 154 0.13 -16.68 5.75
C VAL A 154 0.93 -15.65 6.53
N THR A 155 1.85 -14.98 5.84
CA THR A 155 2.58 -13.84 6.41
C THR A 155 1.74 -12.58 6.37
N ILE A 156 1.37 -12.09 7.57
CA ILE A 156 0.67 -10.83 7.74
C ILE A 156 1.71 -9.77 8.11
N PHE A 157 1.61 -8.60 7.47
CA PHE A 157 2.48 -7.46 7.77
C PHE A 157 1.65 -6.20 8.00
N ALA A 158 2.25 -5.25 8.72
CA ALA A 158 1.66 -3.96 9.01
C ALA A 158 2.68 -2.83 8.80
N PHE A 159 2.25 -1.78 8.11
CA PHE A 159 3.04 -0.55 7.95
C PHE A 159 2.61 0.48 8.98
N VAL A 160 3.56 0.90 9.79
CA VAL A 160 3.32 1.76 10.96
C VAL A 160 4.18 3.02 10.87
N CYS A 161 3.61 4.17 11.21
CA CYS A 161 4.35 5.42 11.34
C CYS A 161 5.32 5.36 12.53
N PRO A 162 6.51 5.96 12.47
CA PRO A 162 7.45 6.00 13.60
C PRO A 162 6.84 6.54 14.91
N ALA A 163 5.92 7.51 14.82
CA ALA A 163 5.22 8.05 16.00
C ALA A 163 4.30 7.00 16.64
N ASP A 164 3.57 6.23 15.82
CA ASP A 164 2.65 5.18 16.28
C ASP A 164 3.42 3.97 16.83
N VAL A 165 4.62 3.66 16.29
CA VAL A 165 5.53 2.66 16.87
C VAL A 165 5.97 3.05 18.28
N ALA A 166 6.22 4.35 18.51
CA ALA A 166 6.58 4.83 19.85
C ALA A 166 5.41 4.69 20.84
N GLU A 167 4.18 4.93 20.39
CA GLU A 167 2.97 4.69 21.20
C GLU A 167 2.80 3.20 21.50
N LEU A 168 2.91 2.35 20.48
CA LEU A 168 2.82 0.90 20.61
C LEU A 168 3.85 0.33 21.61
N ARG A 169 5.09 0.83 21.56
CA ARG A 169 6.13 0.46 22.52
C ARG A 169 5.77 0.83 23.96
N LYS A 170 5.14 1.98 24.18
CA LYS A 170 4.69 2.41 25.51
C LYS A 170 3.57 1.53 26.05
N GLU A 171 2.60 1.18 25.19
CA GLU A 171 1.49 0.31 25.57
C GLU A 171 1.93 -1.14 25.83
N LEU A 172 2.91 -1.63 25.08
CA LEU A 172 3.43 -3.00 25.24
C LEU A 172 4.53 -3.13 26.31
N LYS A 173 4.96 -2.03 26.92
CA LYS A 173 6.08 -2.01 27.89
C LYS A 173 5.87 -3.03 29.02
N ASP A 174 4.71 -3.06 29.61
CA ASP A 174 4.44 -3.90 30.78
C ASP A 174 4.34 -5.40 30.41
N THR A 175 3.99 -5.69 29.17
CA THR A 175 3.90 -7.05 28.62
C THR A 175 5.25 -7.57 28.14
N LEU A 176 6.05 -6.72 27.50
CA LEU A 176 7.30 -7.10 26.82
C LEU A 176 8.57 -6.78 27.61
N GLN A 177 8.47 -6.18 28.79
CA GLN A 177 9.64 -5.79 29.60
C GLN A 177 10.59 -6.96 29.92
N TYR A 178 10.09 -8.19 29.95
CA TYR A 178 10.87 -9.41 30.20
C TYR A 178 11.48 -10.01 28.93
N VAL A 179 11.15 -9.50 27.74
CA VAL A 179 11.73 -9.95 26.47
C VAL A 179 13.06 -9.23 26.27
N GLU A 180 14.16 -9.98 26.17
CA GLU A 180 15.51 -9.43 26.11
C GLU A 180 15.70 -8.43 24.95
N ALA A 181 15.16 -8.74 23.75
CA ALA A 181 15.24 -7.85 22.60
C ALA A 181 14.50 -6.52 22.82
N PHE A 182 13.35 -6.54 23.50
CA PHE A 182 12.60 -5.34 23.86
C PHE A 182 13.29 -4.56 24.96
N ALA A 183 13.78 -5.24 26.02
CA ALA A 183 14.44 -4.59 27.15
C ALA A 183 15.72 -3.86 26.74
N LYS A 184 16.52 -4.45 25.81
CA LYS A 184 17.77 -3.83 25.33
C LYS A 184 17.55 -2.78 24.23
N ASN A 185 16.71 -3.05 23.24
CA ASN A 185 16.63 -2.28 22.01
C ASN A 185 15.25 -1.65 21.75
N GLY A 186 14.26 -1.93 22.61
CA GLY A 186 12.86 -1.53 22.38
C GLY A 186 12.31 -2.12 21.09
N TYR A 187 12.79 -3.29 20.68
CA TYR A 187 12.40 -3.95 19.45
C TYR A 187 11.00 -4.55 19.54
N VAL A 188 10.13 -4.16 18.64
CA VAL A 188 8.81 -4.76 18.43
C VAL A 188 8.77 -5.24 16.99
N GLY A 189 9.08 -6.51 16.78
CA GLY A 189 9.11 -7.11 15.43
C GLY A 189 7.77 -7.69 15.02
N THR A 190 7.08 -8.33 15.96
CA THR A 190 5.78 -8.97 15.74
C THR A 190 4.83 -8.68 16.90
N VAL A 191 3.57 -8.34 16.57
CA VAL A 191 2.48 -8.19 17.53
C VAL A 191 1.29 -8.98 17.05
N ALA A 192 0.73 -9.85 17.89
CA ALA A 192 -0.38 -10.74 17.54
C ALA A 192 -0.14 -11.55 16.24
N GLY A 193 1.11 -11.98 15.98
CA GLY A 193 1.47 -12.69 14.73
C GLY A 193 1.62 -11.80 13.49
N VAL A 194 1.51 -10.48 13.61
CA VAL A 194 1.68 -9.50 12.53
C VAL A 194 3.09 -8.93 12.56
N ASN A 195 3.80 -8.99 11.45
CA ASN A 195 5.12 -8.39 11.31
C ASN A 195 5.00 -6.87 11.13
N ILE A 196 5.68 -6.11 11.99
CA ILE A 196 5.62 -4.65 11.99
C ILE A 196 6.77 -4.07 11.21
N TYR A 197 6.45 -3.24 10.22
CA TYR A 197 7.42 -2.48 9.42
C TYR A 197 7.19 -1.00 9.59
N THR A 198 8.25 -0.30 9.98
CA THR A 198 8.20 1.16 10.14
C THR A 198 8.39 1.84 8.79
N LYS A 199 7.45 2.70 8.40
CA LYS A 199 7.54 3.52 7.19
C LYS A 199 7.54 5.00 7.55
N LYS A 200 8.60 5.72 7.15
CA LYS A 200 8.81 7.14 7.48
C LYS A 200 7.64 8.03 7.04
N ASP A 201 7.11 7.80 5.84
CA ASP A 201 6.05 8.62 5.25
C ASP A 201 4.65 8.05 5.49
N ALA A 202 4.50 7.11 6.46
CA ALA A 202 3.20 6.59 6.81
C ALA A 202 2.35 7.64 7.54
N THR A 203 1.05 7.61 7.30
CA THR A 203 0.11 8.52 7.95
C THR A 203 -0.05 8.16 9.42
N ALA A 204 0.27 9.09 10.32
CA ALA A 204 0.08 8.90 11.76
C ALA A 204 -1.40 8.63 12.08
N GLY A 205 -1.66 7.78 13.07
CA GLY A 205 -3.01 7.37 13.44
C GLY A 205 -3.66 6.34 12.51
N SER A 206 -2.93 5.84 11.50
CA SER A 206 -3.43 4.82 10.57
C SER A 206 -2.37 3.76 10.33
N ILE A 207 -2.69 2.52 10.62
CA ILE A 207 -1.84 1.36 10.36
C ILE A 207 -2.50 0.55 9.25
N TYR A 208 -1.75 0.19 8.22
CA TYR A 208 -2.24 -0.67 7.14
C TYR A 208 -1.68 -2.06 7.34
N MET A 209 -2.59 -2.99 7.61
CA MET A 209 -2.29 -4.41 7.80
C MET A 209 -2.81 -5.20 6.61
N ALA A 210 -1.96 -6.03 6.03
CA ALA A 210 -2.32 -6.79 4.83
C ALA A 210 -1.51 -8.08 4.71
N THR A 211 -1.93 -8.91 3.75
CA THR A 211 -1.15 -10.02 3.22
C THR A 211 -0.56 -9.65 1.86
N LYS A 212 0.42 -10.41 1.40
CA LYS A 212 1.10 -10.19 0.11
C LYS A 212 0.16 -10.19 -1.10
N GLU A 213 -0.94 -10.90 -1.01
CA GLU A 213 -1.91 -11.06 -2.10
C GLU A 213 -2.88 -9.88 -2.22
N ALA A 214 -2.92 -8.96 -1.24
CA ALA A 214 -3.83 -7.84 -1.26
C ALA A 214 -3.57 -6.87 -2.42
N VAL A 215 -2.29 -6.56 -2.67
CA VAL A 215 -1.87 -5.62 -3.72
C VAL A 215 -1.06 -6.35 -4.78
N THR A 216 -1.34 -6.05 -6.04
CA THR A 216 -0.59 -6.57 -7.19
C THR A 216 0.07 -5.42 -7.94
N LEU A 217 1.36 -5.58 -8.21
CA LEU A 217 2.14 -4.69 -9.07
C LEU A 217 2.19 -5.29 -10.49
N PHE A 218 1.50 -4.67 -11.44
CA PHE A 218 1.53 -5.06 -12.84
C PHE A 218 2.65 -4.30 -13.55
N ASN A 219 3.66 -5.01 -14.01
CA ASN A 219 4.73 -4.46 -14.82
C ASN A 219 4.48 -4.73 -16.31
N LYS A 220 4.65 -3.69 -17.12
CA LYS A 220 4.60 -3.79 -18.59
C LYS A 220 6.01 -3.80 -19.18
N LYS A 221 6.90 -3.02 -18.58
CA LYS A 221 8.28 -2.91 -19.02
C LYS A 221 9.16 -2.50 -17.85
N GLY A 222 10.34 -3.06 -17.78
CA GLY A 222 11.35 -2.68 -16.80
C GLY A 222 11.79 -1.23 -16.98
N THR A 223 12.70 -0.78 -16.14
CA THR A 223 13.26 0.57 -16.24
C THR A 223 14.09 0.71 -17.52
N GLU A 224 13.76 1.70 -18.34
CA GLU A 224 14.49 2.09 -19.54
C GLU A 224 15.16 3.43 -19.33
N THR A 225 16.39 3.55 -19.84
CA THR A 225 17.11 4.82 -19.82
C THR A 225 17.44 5.24 -21.26
N GLU A 226 17.10 6.49 -21.59
CA GLU A 226 17.44 7.11 -22.87
C GLU A 226 18.22 8.40 -22.61
N THR A 227 19.17 8.68 -23.49
CA THR A 227 19.96 9.92 -23.47
C THR A 227 19.69 10.73 -24.71
N GLU A 228 19.53 12.04 -24.54
CA GLU A 228 19.37 13.00 -25.61
C GLU A 228 20.39 14.12 -25.46
N ARG A 229 20.98 14.56 -26.56
CA ARG A 229 21.90 15.69 -26.58
C ARG A 229 21.46 16.74 -27.59
N ASP A 230 21.37 17.99 -27.13
CA ASP A 230 21.22 19.16 -28.02
C ASP A 230 22.60 19.76 -28.30
N PRO A 231 23.10 19.66 -29.56
CA PRO A 231 24.41 20.20 -29.91
C PRO A 231 24.49 21.71 -29.85
N ASN A 232 23.37 22.41 -30.03
CA ASN A 232 23.31 23.85 -30.06
C ASN A 232 23.49 24.48 -28.68
N THR A 233 22.82 23.92 -27.68
CA THR A 233 22.89 24.37 -26.30
C THR A 233 23.89 23.60 -25.46
N ARG A 234 24.47 22.50 -25.99
CA ARG A 234 25.33 21.53 -25.25
C ARG A 234 24.65 20.95 -24.01
N GLU A 235 23.31 20.94 -24.03
CA GLU A 235 22.47 20.32 -23.01
C GLU A 235 22.41 18.82 -23.26
N ASN A 236 22.69 18.05 -22.22
CA ASN A 236 22.47 16.61 -22.19
C ASN A 236 21.29 16.33 -21.27
N SER A 237 20.43 15.40 -21.67
CA SER A 237 19.29 14.96 -20.88
C SER A 237 19.30 13.44 -20.77
N ILE A 238 19.13 12.95 -19.56
CA ILE A 238 18.94 11.54 -19.28
C ILE A 238 17.50 11.36 -18.85
N TYR A 239 16.79 10.45 -19.49
CA TYR A 239 15.41 10.08 -19.16
C TYR A 239 15.42 8.66 -18.60
N SER A 240 14.73 8.45 -17.48
CA SER A 240 14.44 7.11 -16.98
C SER A 240 12.93 6.91 -16.96
N ARG A 241 12.47 5.76 -17.49
CA ARG A 241 11.05 5.44 -17.66
C ARG A 241 10.75 4.06 -17.12
N LYS A 242 9.56 3.91 -16.53
CA LYS A 242 9.02 2.61 -16.13
C LYS A 242 7.52 2.57 -16.41
N TYR A 243 7.03 1.45 -16.94
CA TYR A 243 5.61 1.23 -17.24
C TYR A 243 5.04 0.22 -16.26
N TYR A 244 4.21 0.68 -15.32
CA TYR A 244 3.63 -0.17 -14.29
C TYR A 244 2.30 0.39 -13.79
N ILE A 245 1.60 -0.39 -12.99
CA ILE A 245 0.54 0.08 -12.09
C ILE A 245 0.52 -0.81 -10.85
N ALA A 246 0.42 -0.20 -9.67
CA ALA A 246 0.03 -0.89 -8.45
C ALA A 246 -1.49 -0.84 -8.31
N ALA A 247 -2.10 -1.92 -7.86
CA ALA A 247 -3.54 -1.98 -7.64
C ALA A 247 -3.88 -2.88 -6.47
N LEU A 248 -4.86 -2.45 -5.65
CA LEU A 248 -5.48 -3.30 -4.63
C LEU A 248 -6.39 -4.31 -5.37
N THR A 249 -5.95 -5.56 -5.46
CA THR A 249 -6.64 -6.63 -6.20
C THR A 249 -7.57 -7.43 -5.33
N ASP A 250 -7.25 -7.58 -4.06
CA ASP A 250 -8.09 -8.29 -3.08
C ASP A 250 -8.32 -7.42 -1.84
N GLU A 251 -9.48 -6.79 -1.78
CA GLU A 251 -9.88 -5.92 -0.68
C GLU A 251 -10.11 -6.68 0.64
N THR A 252 -10.36 -8.00 0.57
CA THR A 252 -10.61 -8.81 1.77
C THR A 252 -9.34 -9.11 2.54
N LYS A 253 -8.17 -8.95 1.92
CA LYS A 253 -6.84 -9.24 2.46
C LYS A 253 -6.08 -8.00 2.95
N ALA A 254 -6.76 -6.86 3.05
CA ALA A 254 -6.21 -5.62 3.59
C ALA A 254 -7.17 -4.98 4.58
N VAL A 255 -6.65 -4.57 5.74
CA VAL A 255 -7.39 -3.87 6.80
C VAL A 255 -6.63 -2.63 7.22
N LYS A 256 -7.35 -1.53 7.37
CA LYS A 256 -6.86 -0.30 7.96
C LYS A 256 -7.20 -0.28 9.44
N ILE A 257 -6.23 -0.22 10.33
CA ILE A 257 -6.44 0.09 11.75
C ILE A 257 -6.38 1.61 11.88
N PHE A 258 -7.48 2.20 12.31
CA PHE A 258 -7.62 3.65 12.43
C PHE A 258 -7.87 4.04 13.88
N LYS A 259 -7.03 4.99 14.36
CA LYS A 259 -7.19 5.55 15.71
C LYS A 259 -8.24 6.65 15.68
N GLY A 260 -9.42 6.37 16.21
CA GLY A 260 -10.53 7.30 16.15
C GLY A 260 -11.80 6.76 16.82
N THR A 261 -12.92 7.33 16.46
CA THR A 261 -14.24 6.93 16.98
C THR A 261 -15.22 6.69 15.83
N ALA A 262 -15.93 5.58 15.89
CA ALA A 262 -17.03 5.31 14.97
C ALA A 262 -18.34 5.77 15.58
N THR A 263 -19.04 6.65 14.89
CA THR A 263 -20.34 7.19 15.34
C THR A 263 -21.44 6.78 14.36
N ALA A 264 -22.57 6.29 14.87
CA ALA A 264 -23.72 5.97 14.04
C ALA A 264 -24.22 7.22 13.32
N SER A 265 -24.35 7.14 12.00
CA SER A 265 -24.80 8.28 11.18
C SER A 265 -26.24 8.66 11.49
N GLN A 266 -26.48 9.95 11.61
CA GLN A 266 -27.82 10.51 11.75
C GLN A 266 -28.37 11.04 10.41
N ASP A 267 -27.63 10.93 9.35
CA ASP A 267 -28.02 11.42 8.04
C ASP A 267 -29.20 10.63 7.48
N THR A 268 -30.24 11.35 7.06
CA THR A 268 -31.42 10.78 6.42
C THR A 268 -31.27 10.62 4.92
N THR A 269 -30.25 11.26 4.33
CA THR A 269 -29.85 11.13 2.93
C THR A 269 -28.34 11.08 2.87
N ALA A 270 -27.80 10.20 2.04
CA ALA A 270 -26.36 10.08 1.89
C ALA A 270 -25.75 11.33 1.25
N ASN A 271 -24.74 11.91 1.91
CA ASN A 271 -24.01 13.10 1.46
C ASN A 271 -22.80 12.69 0.63
N SER A 272 -22.58 13.34 -0.51
CA SER A 272 -21.48 13.01 -1.44
C SER A 272 -20.08 13.27 -0.86
N GLY A 273 -19.95 14.09 0.17
CA GLY A 273 -18.69 14.40 0.84
C GLY A 273 -18.38 13.52 2.05
N THR A 274 -19.33 12.65 2.47
CA THR A 274 -19.20 11.84 3.68
C THR A 274 -18.93 10.38 3.31
N THR A 275 -17.92 9.78 3.94
CA THR A 275 -17.67 8.35 3.80
C THR A 275 -18.44 7.59 4.86
N TYR A 276 -19.26 6.63 4.42
CA TYR A 276 -20.06 5.79 5.30
C TYR A 276 -19.49 4.38 5.39
N TYR A 277 -19.74 3.76 6.54
CA TYR A 277 -19.26 2.42 6.84
C TYR A 277 -20.39 1.55 7.40
N ALA A 278 -20.49 0.32 6.96
CA ALA A 278 -21.34 -0.69 7.56
C ALA A 278 -20.54 -1.48 8.61
N LYS A 279 -21.10 -1.69 9.79
CA LYS A 279 -20.48 -2.51 10.82
C LYS A 279 -20.61 -3.99 10.46
N VAL A 280 -19.49 -4.71 10.41
CA VAL A 280 -19.41 -6.15 10.14
C VAL A 280 -18.53 -6.78 11.21
N GLY A 281 -19.14 -7.54 12.13
CA GLY A 281 -18.41 -8.12 13.26
C GLY A 281 -17.73 -7.06 14.15
N LEU A 282 -16.42 -7.16 14.31
CA LEU A 282 -15.60 -6.19 15.05
C LEU A 282 -15.15 -5.00 14.20
N GLY A 283 -15.30 -5.08 12.88
CA GLY A 283 -14.83 -4.06 11.94
C GLY A 283 -15.92 -3.27 11.26
N TYR A 284 -15.47 -2.38 10.40
CA TYR A 284 -16.30 -1.51 9.59
C TYR A 284 -15.86 -1.65 8.13
N VAL A 285 -16.81 -1.79 7.22
CA VAL A 285 -16.54 -1.89 5.78
C VAL A 285 -17.07 -0.63 5.10
N LYS A 286 -16.22 -0.01 4.28
CA LYS A 286 -16.59 1.18 3.51
C LYS A 286 -17.74 0.85 2.56
N VAL A 287 -18.76 1.69 2.57
CA VAL A 287 -19.96 1.55 1.74
C VAL A 287 -19.98 2.64 0.68
N THR A 288 -20.35 2.26 -0.55
CA THR A 288 -20.64 3.23 -1.62
C THR A 288 -22.14 3.49 -1.65
N PRO A 289 -22.62 4.67 -1.16
CA PRO A 289 -24.03 4.98 -1.16
C PRO A 289 -24.60 5.09 -2.58
N LYS A 290 -25.83 4.63 -2.76
CA LYS A 290 -26.61 4.86 -3.96
C LYS A 290 -27.55 6.06 -3.78
N SER A 291 -28.00 6.65 -4.88
CA SER A 291 -28.97 7.74 -4.82
C SER A 291 -30.25 7.30 -4.07
N GLY A 292 -30.65 8.07 -3.05
CA GLY A 292 -31.80 7.77 -2.21
C GLY A 292 -31.50 6.89 -0.98
N ASP A 293 -30.28 6.46 -0.76
CA ASP A 293 -29.92 5.73 0.45
C ASP A 293 -30.02 6.61 1.70
N ASN A 294 -30.58 6.02 2.77
CA ASN A 294 -30.70 6.65 4.08
C ASN A 294 -29.72 5.97 5.06
N PRO A 295 -28.57 6.63 5.37
CA PRO A 295 -27.54 6.05 6.24
C PRO A 295 -28.04 5.70 7.63
N LYS A 296 -28.91 6.54 8.22
CA LYS A 296 -29.49 6.31 9.55
C LYS A 296 -30.33 5.02 9.59
N THR A 297 -31.19 4.83 8.60
CA THR A 297 -32.06 3.63 8.54
C THR A 297 -31.26 2.37 8.23
N LYS A 298 -30.18 2.50 7.46
CA LYS A 298 -29.27 1.40 7.12
C LYS A 298 -28.26 1.07 8.23
N GLY A 299 -28.26 1.83 9.33
CA GLY A 299 -27.34 1.64 10.45
C GLY A 299 -25.88 1.84 10.07
N TRP A 300 -25.59 2.81 9.18
CA TRP A 300 -24.23 3.13 8.78
C TRP A 300 -23.55 4.06 9.79
N TYR A 301 -22.24 4.05 9.78
CA TYR A 301 -21.36 4.79 10.67
C TYR A 301 -20.50 5.79 9.90
N THR A 302 -20.11 6.85 10.57
CA THR A 302 -19.01 7.73 10.16
C THR A 302 -17.84 7.54 11.11
N ILE A 303 -16.60 7.62 10.59
CA ILE A 303 -15.38 7.44 11.36
C ILE A 303 -14.63 8.78 11.35
N ALA A 304 -14.29 9.27 12.56
CA ALA A 304 -13.60 10.54 12.80
C ALA A 304 -12.37 10.36 13.68
#